data_cac0ea8dae81c8db0409ecacd034b17d
#
_entry.id   cac0ea8dae81c8db0409ecacd034b17d
#
_cell.length_a   1.000
_cell.length_b   1.000
_cell.length_c   1.000
_cell.angle_alpha   90.00
_cell.angle_beta   90.00
_cell.angle_gamma   90.00
#
_symmetry.space_group_name_H-M   'P 1'
#
loop_
_entity.id
_entity.type
_entity.pdbx_description
1 polymer ?
#
loop_
_entity_poly.entity_id
_entity_poly.type
_entity_poly.pdbx_seq_one_letter_code
_entity_poly.pdbx_strand_id
1 'polypeptide(L)'
;KPVLELAPLSGDDQPSAVGYHGNRMLDIDFQANGFDYFRIWIVNIFLTVLTLGIYSAWAKVRTQQYFYSNTRVADAPFQYLAKPLQILQGRIIGVALLGLYMGSQELSGLPAAVSLLVLLLLLPALLVLALSGRFRFTAWRNTGFDFVRDFAGAYKIALLPVVLLGVFATAGAQFAGISSESALPVWGLVGGILLLGFPYWQYSLNHFLVSRATFGGEHFDFPARAGNYYWLYFFKVPALVLLWLLPLGVAGVVTMGHGIVEQLPALTTLWRAGHTGVSITPDRAALGALLLLPAIGAAWIAVFIRASLFNLRYNGMALGKSTLSCRVRAWPLLWIYLSNAVAIVLSIGLFIPWAKVRTVRYRL
;
A
#
# COMPACT_ATOMS: atom_id res chain seq x y z
N LYS A 1 1.91 10.24 -17.46
CA LYS A 1 1.06 11.17 -16.69
C LYS A 1 -0.35 10.62 -16.69
N PRO A 2 -1.09 10.69 -15.58
CA PRO A 2 -2.52 10.43 -15.58
C PRO A 2 -3.22 11.57 -16.31
N VAL A 3 -4.17 11.20 -17.17
CA VAL A 3 -4.95 12.13 -17.96
C VAL A 3 -6.42 11.87 -17.67
N LEU A 4 -7.17 12.92 -17.41
CA LEU A 4 -8.62 12.86 -17.23
C LEU A 4 -9.27 13.17 -18.58
N GLU A 5 -9.94 12.20 -19.20
CA GLU A 5 -10.67 12.36 -20.44
C GLU A 5 -12.13 12.68 -20.12
N LEU A 6 -12.59 13.88 -20.51
CA LEU A 6 -13.96 14.33 -20.34
C LEU A 6 -14.74 14.08 -21.63
N ALA A 7 -15.82 13.30 -21.56
CA ALA A 7 -16.76 13.17 -22.67
C ALA A 7 -17.61 14.47 -22.81
N PRO A 8 -18.09 14.81 -24.04
CA PRO A 8 -18.92 15.98 -24.26
C PRO A 8 -20.26 15.85 -23.50
N LEU A 9 -20.62 16.87 -22.77
CA LEU A 9 -21.94 16.99 -22.16
C LEU A 9 -22.99 17.18 -23.28
N SER A 10 -23.96 16.26 -23.41
CA SER A 10 -25.12 16.50 -24.26
C SER A 10 -25.98 17.60 -23.65
N GLY A 11 -26.22 18.67 -24.45
CA GLY A 11 -27.05 19.79 -23.97
C GLY A 11 -28.46 19.35 -23.67
N ASP A 12 -28.98 19.83 -22.55
CA ASP A 12 -30.33 20.32 -22.33
C ASP A 12 -30.61 20.71 -20.87
N ASP A 13 -29.60 21.04 -20.07
CA ASP A 13 -29.87 21.74 -18.80
C ASP A 13 -28.80 22.82 -18.57
N GLN A 14 -29.17 24.07 -18.92
CA GLN A 14 -28.37 25.24 -18.60
C GLN A 14 -28.68 25.80 -17.21
N PRO A 15 -27.66 26.24 -16.46
CA PRO A 15 -27.39 27.65 -16.43
C PRO A 15 -26.01 28.01 -16.99
N SER A 16 -26.07 28.93 -17.91
CA SER A 16 -25.02 29.71 -18.54
C SER A 16 -23.64 29.71 -17.86
N ALA A 17 -22.66 29.11 -18.47
CA ALA A 17 -21.34 29.64 -18.77
C ALA A 17 -20.43 28.58 -19.41
N VAL A 18 -20.04 28.87 -20.64
CA VAL A 18 -18.93 28.27 -21.41
C VAL A 18 -19.20 26.84 -21.91
N GLY A 19 -19.67 26.76 -23.16
CA GLY A 19 -19.77 25.52 -23.94
C GLY A 19 -18.41 24.89 -24.14
N TYR A 20 -18.19 23.69 -23.59
CA TYR A 20 -17.05 22.85 -23.90
C TYR A 20 -17.48 21.80 -24.93
N HIS A 21 -17.23 22.06 -26.19
CA HIS A 21 -17.30 21.08 -27.26
C HIS A 21 -15.92 20.42 -27.42
N GLY A 22 -15.84 19.12 -27.23
CA GLY A 22 -14.66 18.28 -27.51
C GLY A 22 -14.17 17.46 -26.34
N ASN A 23 -13.66 16.24 -26.60
CA ASN A 23 -12.86 15.44 -25.66
C ASN A 23 -11.65 16.26 -25.24
N ARG A 24 -11.69 16.90 -24.09
CA ARG A 24 -10.52 17.59 -23.53
C ARG A 24 -9.82 16.65 -22.58
N MET A 25 -8.57 16.34 -22.88
CA MET A 25 -7.65 15.71 -21.94
C MET A 25 -7.23 16.76 -20.92
N LEU A 26 -7.55 16.56 -19.66
CA LEU A 26 -7.10 17.40 -18.57
C LEU A 26 -5.91 16.72 -17.90
N ASP A 27 -4.75 17.34 -18.03
CA ASP A 27 -3.56 16.89 -17.32
C ASP A 27 -3.66 17.21 -15.84
N ILE A 28 -3.23 16.26 -15.02
CA ILE A 28 -3.00 16.50 -13.60
C ILE A 28 -1.60 17.09 -13.48
N ASP A 29 -1.52 18.36 -13.08
CA ASP A 29 -0.26 19.05 -12.85
C ASP A 29 0.14 19.03 -11.37
N PHE A 30 1.44 18.84 -11.12
CA PHE A 30 2.00 18.77 -9.77
C PHE A 30 3.19 19.71 -9.63
N GLN A 31 2.98 20.82 -8.93
CA GLN A 31 3.91 21.94 -8.83
C GLN A 31 4.75 21.95 -7.55
N ALA A 32 4.62 20.96 -6.65
CA ALA A 32 5.35 20.92 -5.39
C ALA A 32 6.87 20.91 -5.59
N ASN A 33 7.57 21.69 -4.76
CA ASN A 33 9.03 21.77 -4.70
C ASN A 33 9.56 21.03 -3.46
N GLY A 34 10.67 20.30 -3.63
CA GLY A 34 11.31 19.57 -2.54
C GLY A 34 11.84 20.46 -1.42
N PHE A 35 12.36 21.66 -1.75
CA PHE A 35 12.90 22.58 -0.76
C PHE A 35 11.80 23.24 0.10
N ASP A 36 10.70 23.64 -0.50
CA ASP A 36 9.57 24.21 0.23
C ASP A 36 8.94 23.16 1.16
N TYR A 37 8.84 21.92 0.66
CA TYR A 37 8.38 20.82 1.51
C TYR A 37 9.38 20.49 2.62
N PHE A 38 10.69 20.59 2.40
CA PHE A 38 11.71 20.41 3.45
C PHE A 38 11.53 21.39 4.60
N ARG A 39 11.27 22.68 4.34
CA ARG A 39 11.00 23.67 5.38
C ARG A 39 9.79 23.29 6.25
N ILE A 40 8.73 22.80 5.62
CA ILE A 40 7.53 22.32 6.35
C ILE A 40 7.87 21.04 7.16
N TRP A 41 8.60 20.12 6.57
CA TRP A 41 8.91 18.83 7.12
C TRP A 41 9.83 18.91 8.34
N ILE A 42 10.90 19.72 8.29
CA ILE A 42 11.85 19.85 9.39
C ILE A 42 11.19 20.47 10.63
N VAL A 43 10.37 21.52 10.46
CA VAL A 43 9.59 22.11 11.55
C VAL A 43 8.59 21.11 12.12
N ASN A 44 7.92 20.34 11.26
CA ASN A 44 6.97 19.33 11.68
C ASN A 44 7.64 18.21 12.51
N ILE A 45 8.85 17.77 12.14
CA ILE A 45 9.61 16.78 12.90
C ILE A 45 9.99 17.36 14.25
N PHE A 46 10.63 18.54 14.28
CA PHE A 46 11.07 19.18 15.51
C PHE A 46 9.92 19.33 16.52
N LEU A 47 8.78 19.89 16.09
CA LEU A 47 7.62 20.05 16.96
C LEU A 47 6.98 18.71 17.36
N THR A 48 7.03 17.69 16.50
CA THR A 48 6.50 16.36 16.82
C THR A 48 7.34 15.69 17.90
N VAL A 49 8.66 15.79 17.84
CA VAL A 49 9.58 15.28 18.86
C VAL A 49 9.40 16.06 20.18
N LEU A 50 9.38 17.40 20.12
CA LEU A 50 9.21 18.27 21.29
C LEU A 50 7.89 17.98 22.03
N THR A 51 6.81 17.66 21.33
CA THR A 51 5.49 17.39 21.92
C THR A 51 5.21 15.90 22.14
N LEU A 52 6.24 15.04 22.13
CA LEU A 52 6.10 13.58 22.29
C LEU A 52 5.05 12.96 21.34
N GLY A 53 4.98 13.48 20.10
CA GLY A 53 4.09 12.96 19.08
C GLY A 53 2.70 13.64 18.97
N ILE A 54 2.29 14.46 19.93
CA ILE A 54 0.97 15.14 19.89
C ILE A 54 0.86 16.04 18.66
N TYR A 55 1.90 16.82 18.35
CA TYR A 55 1.93 17.71 17.18
C TYR A 55 1.84 16.98 15.85
N SER A 56 2.05 15.66 15.81
CA SER A 56 1.99 14.86 14.57
C SER A 56 0.64 14.96 13.84
N ALA A 57 -0.46 15.31 14.51
CA ALA A 57 -1.76 15.59 13.89
C ALA A 57 -1.72 16.88 13.04
N TRP A 58 -1.13 17.95 13.59
CA TRP A 58 -0.91 19.21 12.85
C TRP A 58 0.08 19.04 11.71
N ALA A 59 1.17 18.32 11.95
CA ALA A 59 2.16 17.97 10.93
C ALA A 59 1.52 17.24 9.74
N LYS A 60 0.59 16.31 10.01
CA LYS A 60 -0.15 15.61 8.96
C LYS A 60 -1.03 16.56 8.15
N VAL A 61 -1.79 17.45 8.81
CA VAL A 61 -2.64 18.42 8.11
C VAL A 61 -1.81 19.35 7.24
N ARG A 62 -0.75 19.98 7.77
CA ARG A 62 0.14 20.85 7.00
C ARG A 62 0.77 20.16 5.80
N THR A 63 1.21 18.90 5.98
CA THR A 63 1.75 18.11 4.90
C THR A 63 0.72 17.84 3.81
N GLN A 64 -0.51 17.46 4.17
CA GLN A 64 -1.56 17.19 3.19
C GLN A 64 -2.00 18.48 2.48
N GLN A 65 -2.18 19.57 3.20
CA GLN A 65 -2.48 20.88 2.60
C GLN A 65 -1.45 21.26 1.56
N TYR A 66 -0.15 21.10 1.86
CA TYR A 66 0.92 21.40 0.89
C TYR A 66 0.82 20.56 -0.38
N PHE A 67 0.61 19.23 -0.26
CA PHE A 67 0.52 18.36 -1.45
C PHE A 67 -0.76 18.61 -2.24
N TYR A 68 -1.89 18.78 -1.59
CA TYR A 68 -3.18 19.02 -2.24
C TYR A 68 -3.21 20.36 -2.96
N SER A 69 -2.73 21.45 -2.34
CA SER A 69 -2.69 22.77 -2.97
C SER A 69 -1.72 22.86 -4.16
N ASN A 70 -0.71 21.97 -4.20
CA ASN A 70 0.22 21.85 -5.31
C ASN A 70 -0.19 20.80 -6.37
N THR A 71 -1.32 20.10 -6.18
CA THR A 71 -1.91 19.19 -7.18
C THR A 71 -3.08 19.91 -7.85
N ARG A 72 -3.00 20.13 -9.15
CA ARG A 72 -4.00 20.87 -9.92
C ARG A 72 -4.60 20.01 -11.01
N VAL A 73 -5.89 20.20 -11.25
CA VAL A 73 -6.63 19.66 -12.41
C VAL A 73 -7.36 20.82 -13.06
N ALA A 74 -7.18 21.03 -14.35
CA ALA A 74 -7.72 22.20 -15.07
C ALA A 74 -7.47 23.51 -14.31
N ASP A 75 -6.19 23.75 -13.94
CA ASP A 75 -5.68 24.91 -13.21
C ASP A 75 -6.28 25.16 -11.81
N ALA A 76 -7.21 24.31 -11.36
CA ALA A 76 -7.79 24.39 -10.03
C ALA A 76 -7.08 23.44 -9.05
N PRO A 77 -6.56 23.93 -7.91
CA PRO A 77 -5.92 23.10 -6.90
C PRO A 77 -6.94 22.29 -6.10
N PHE A 78 -6.50 21.14 -5.61
CA PHE A 78 -7.25 20.45 -4.56
C PHE A 78 -7.12 21.16 -3.22
N GLN A 79 -8.11 20.98 -2.37
CA GLN A 79 -8.15 21.53 -1.02
C GLN A 79 -8.22 20.40 0.00
N TYR A 80 -7.49 20.56 1.11
CA TYR A 80 -7.54 19.64 2.24
C TYR A 80 -8.13 20.37 3.45
N LEU A 81 -9.34 19.97 3.86
CA LEU A 81 -10.19 20.68 4.81
C LEU A 81 -10.16 20.11 6.23
N ALA A 82 -9.36 19.06 6.49
CA ALA A 82 -9.29 18.45 7.82
C ALA A 82 -8.75 19.41 8.86
N LYS A 83 -9.37 19.39 10.04
CA LYS A 83 -8.86 20.07 11.24
C LYS A 83 -7.93 19.14 12.01
N PRO A 84 -6.79 19.63 12.55
CA PRO A 84 -5.84 18.80 13.30
C PRO A 84 -6.48 18.03 14.47
N LEU A 85 -7.40 18.65 15.19
CA LEU A 85 -8.12 18.01 16.31
C LEU A 85 -8.91 16.77 15.88
N GLN A 86 -9.52 16.76 14.70
CA GLN A 86 -10.25 15.59 14.19
C GLN A 86 -9.30 14.41 13.96
N ILE A 87 -8.08 14.68 13.49
CA ILE A 87 -7.06 13.64 13.31
C ILE A 87 -6.53 13.17 14.67
N LEU A 88 -6.34 14.08 15.61
CA LEU A 88 -5.89 13.76 16.96
C LEU A 88 -6.92 12.87 17.71
N GLN A 89 -8.21 13.20 17.63
CA GLN A 89 -9.29 12.39 18.20
C GLN A 89 -9.25 10.95 17.67
N GLY A 90 -9.13 10.77 16.35
CA GLY A 90 -9.02 9.42 15.76
C GLY A 90 -7.79 8.65 16.25
N ARG A 91 -6.67 9.33 16.49
CA ARG A 91 -5.45 8.70 17.05
C ARG A 91 -5.62 8.32 18.52
N ILE A 92 -6.23 9.19 19.32
CA ILE A 92 -6.50 8.90 20.74
C ILE A 92 -7.38 7.66 20.85
N ILE A 93 -8.45 7.56 20.05
CA ILE A 93 -9.31 6.36 20.01
C ILE A 93 -8.49 5.12 19.64
N GLY A 94 -7.63 5.21 18.60
CA GLY A 94 -6.78 4.08 18.20
C GLY A 94 -5.78 3.66 19.28
N VAL A 95 -5.14 4.62 19.96
CA VAL A 95 -4.21 4.34 21.06
C VAL A 95 -4.95 3.75 22.26
N ALA A 96 -6.14 4.27 22.60
CA ALA A 96 -6.96 3.74 23.70
C ALA A 96 -7.40 2.28 23.42
N LEU A 97 -7.86 1.97 22.22
CA LEU A 97 -8.22 0.60 21.84
C LEU A 97 -7.02 -0.36 21.88
N LEU A 98 -5.86 0.10 21.40
CA LEU A 98 -4.62 -0.69 21.48
C LEU A 98 -4.19 -0.89 22.93
N GLY A 99 -4.26 0.16 23.77
CA GLY A 99 -3.95 0.08 25.20
C GLY A 99 -4.85 -0.88 25.95
N LEU A 100 -6.16 -0.86 25.66
CA LEU A 100 -7.12 -1.81 26.22
C LEU A 100 -6.79 -3.26 25.81
N TYR A 101 -6.45 -3.47 24.52
CA TYR A 101 -6.01 -4.78 24.05
C TYR A 101 -4.73 -5.24 24.75
N MET A 102 -3.68 -4.39 24.81
CA MET A 102 -2.42 -4.74 25.47
C MET A 102 -2.60 -5.01 26.97
N GLY A 103 -3.40 -4.18 27.66
CA GLY A 103 -3.71 -4.39 29.07
C GLY A 103 -4.48 -5.68 29.34
N SER A 104 -5.34 -6.12 28.40
CA SER A 104 -6.07 -7.38 28.54
C SER A 104 -5.18 -8.62 28.41
N GLN A 105 -4.02 -8.52 27.76
CA GLN A 105 -3.05 -9.62 27.62
C GLN A 105 -2.42 -10.00 28.98
N GLU A 106 -2.28 -9.01 29.89
CA GLU A 106 -1.78 -9.25 31.25
C GLU A 106 -2.72 -10.11 32.08
N LEU A 107 -4.03 -10.08 31.75
CA LEU A 107 -5.05 -10.85 32.45
C LEU A 107 -5.12 -12.32 32.00
N SER A 108 -4.49 -12.68 30.88
CA SER A 108 -4.48 -14.00 30.23
C SER A 108 -5.87 -14.66 30.05
N GLY A 109 -5.95 -15.70 29.22
CA GLY A 109 -7.19 -16.49 29.05
C GLY A 109 -8.36 -15.73 28.40
N LEU A 110 -9.56 -15.83 28.97
CA LEU A 110 -10.81 -15.31 28.42
C LEU A 110 -10.81 -13.79 28.13
N PRO A 111 -10.31 -12.89 29.01
CA PRO A 111 -10.30 -11.46 28.77
C PRO A 111 -9.47 -11.08 27.53
N ALA A 112 -8.32 -11.73 27.33
CA ALA A 112 -7.47 -11.51 26.17
C ALA A 112 -8.16 -11.93 24.86
N ALA A 113 -8.84 -13.08 24.85
CA ALA A 113 -9.59 -13.56 23.70
C ALA A 113 -10.79 -12.64 23.37
N VAL A 114 -11.53 -12.21 24.38
CA VAL A 114 -12.68 -11.29 24.21
C VAL A 114 -12.21 -9.93 23.66
N SER A 115 -11.13 -9.35 24.19
CA SER A 115 -10.62 -8.08 23.74
C SER A 115 -10.13 -8.13 22.28
N LEU A 116 -9.49 -9.23 21.87
CA LEU A 116 -9.11 -9.46 20.48
C LEU A 116 -10.33 -9.56 19.58
N LEU A 117 -11.36 -10.32 19.98
CA LEU A 117 -12.60 -10.44 19.22
C LEU A 117 -13.29 -9.09 19.05
N VAL A 118 -13.41 -8.31 20.12
CA VAL A 118 -13.99 -6.96 20.07
C VAL A 118 -13.20 -6.06 19.11
N LEU A 119 -11.86 -6.08 19.18
CA LEU A 119 -11.02 -5.30 18.28
C LEU A 119 -11.22 -5.71 16.81
N LEU A 120 -11.26 -7.01 16.52
CA LEU A 120 -11.48 -7.52 15.16
C LEU A 120 -12.87 -7.14 14.63
N LEU A 121 -13.90 -7.16 15.49
CA LEU A 121 -15.26 -6.72 15.12
C LEU A 121 -15.34 -5.21 14.88
N LEU A 122 -14.58 -4.39 15.59
CA LEU A 122 -14.58 -2.94 15.42
C LEU A 122 -13.80 -2.47 14.19
N LEU A 123 -12.76 -3.22 13.77
CA LEU A 123 -11.88 -2.82 12.68
C LEU A 123 -12.59 -2.43 11.38
N PRO A 124 -13.55 -3.21 10.83
CA PRO A 124 -14.24 -2.84 9.58
C PRO A 124 -15.06 -1.55 9.72
N ALA A 125 -15.73 -1.36 10.86
CA ALA A 125 -16.49 -0.15 11.14
C ALA A 125 -15.58 1.08 11.25
N LEU A 126 -14.47 0.97 11.98
CA LEU A 126 -13.47 2.03 12.10
C LEU A 126 -12.84 2.38 10.74
N LEU A 127 -12.62 1.38 9.88
CA LEU A 127 -12.12 1.60 8.53
C LEU A 127 -13.11 2.44 7.70
N VAL A 128 -14.40 2.11 7.72
CA VAL A 128 -15.45 2.88 7.01
C VAL A 128 -15.49 4.32 7.52
N LEU A 129 -15.47 4.52 8.83
CA LEU A 129 -15.46 5.87 9.44
C LEU A 129 -14.20 6.66 9.06
N ALA A 130 -13.04 6.02 9.07
CA ALA A 130 -11.78 6.64 8.67
C ALA A 130 -11.76 7.02 7.18
N LEU A 131 -12.29 6.16 6.30
CA LEU A 131 -12.42 6.43 4.86
C LEU A 131 -13.40 7.59 4.62
N SER A 132 -14.61 7.53 5.19
CA SER A 132 -15.59 8.62 5.09
C SER A 132 -14.99 9.96 5.54
N GLY A 133 -14.31 9.99 6.69
CA GLY A 133 -13.61 11.18 7.14
C GLY A 133 -12.53 11.66 6.16
N ARG A 134 -11.72 10.73 5.62
CA ARG A 134 -10.64 11.07 4.67
C ARG A 134 -11.16 11.68 3.38
N PHE A 135 -12.24 11.15 2.80
CA PHE A 135 -12.84 11.68 1.57
C PHE A 135 -13.48 13.05 1.82
N ARG A 136 -14.26 13.23 2.89
CA ARG A 136 -14.88 14.50 3.27
C ARG A 136 -13.89 15.64 3.53
N PHE A 137 -12.65 15.33 3.83
CA PHE A 137 -11.58 16.32 3.98
C PHE A 137 -10.97 16.76 2.64
N THR A 138 -11.38 16.19 1.52
CA THR A 138 -10.87 16.53 0.19
C THR A 138 -11.96 17.27 -0.59
N ALA A 139 -11.59 18.41 -1.19
CA ALA A 139 -12.48 19.15 -2.08
C ALA A 139 -11.70 19.61 -3.32
N TRP A 140 -12.44 19.79 -4.41
CA TRP A 140 -11.95 20.39 -5.64
C TRP A 140 -13.02 21.32 -6.19
N ARG A 141 -12.65 22.56 -6.57
CA ARG A 141 -13.59 23.61 -7.04
C ARG A 141 -14.79 23.79 -6.12
N ASN A 142 -14.58 23.83 -4.80
CA ASN A 142 -15.61 23.93 -3.76
C ASN A 142 -16.58 22.74 -3.67
N THR A 143 -16.39 21.69 -4.47
CA THR A 143 -17.17 20.46 -4.39
C THR A 143 -16.39 19.43 -3.58
N GLY A 144 -17.02 18.88 -2.53
CA GLY A 144 -16.41 17.90 -1.65
C GLY A 144 -16.46 16.49 -2.26
N PHE A 145 -15.46 15.68 -1.91
CA PHE A 145 -15.56 14.24 -2.04
C PHE A 145 -16.28 13.68 -0.82
N ASP A 146 -17.04 12.60 -0.99
CA ASP A 146 -17.61 11.84 0.12
C ASP A 146 -17.40 10.33 -0.08
N PHE A 147 -17.72 9.58 0.95
CA PHE A 147 -17.63 8.12 0.93
C PHE A 147 -18.89 7.54 1.56
N VAL A 148 -19.64 6.76 0.80
CA VAL A 148 -20.87 6.12 1.28
C VAL A 148 -20.52 5.13 2.38
N ARG A 149 -21.12 5.30 3.56
CA ARG A 149 -20.88 4.47 4.74
C ARG A 149 -21.59 3.13 4.61
N ASP A 150 -20.98 2.20 3.89
CA ASP A 150 -21.47 0.84 3.75
C ASP A 150 -20.74 -0.07 4.74
N PHE A 151 -21.27 -0.18 5.95
CA PHE A 151 -20.74 -1.06 6.97
C PHE A 151 -20.89 -2.53 6.58
N ALA A 152 -22.05 -2.93 6.02
CA ALA A 152 -22.30 -4.31 5.62
C ALA A 152 -21.29 -4.79 4.54
N GLY A 153 -21.01 -3.94 3.55
CA GLY A 153 -19.98 -4.22 2.54
C GLY A 153 -18.59 -4.37 3.15
N ALA A 154 -18.22 -3.50 4.10
CA ALA A 154 -16.94 -3.57 4.78
C ALA A 154 -16.77 -4.87 5.60
N TYR A 155 -17.80 -5.28 6.34
CA TYR A 155 -17.79 -6.54 7.09
C TYR A 155 -17.68 -7.75 6.16
N LYS A 156 -18.41 -7.79 5.04
CA LYS A 156 -18.29 -8.86 4.04
C LYS A 156 -16.86 -9.01 3.51
N ILE A 157 -16.17 -7.89 3.26
CA ILE A 157 -14.78 -7.90 2.77
C ILE A 157 -13.81 -8.30 3.86
N ALA A 158 -14.04 -7.87 5.11
CA ALA A 158 -13.19 -8.19 6.24
C ALA A 158 -13.37 -9.64 6.73
N LEU A 159 -14.54 -10.24 6.50
CA LEU A 159 -14.86 -11.59 6.99
C LEU A 159 -13.88 -12.64 6.46
N LEU A 160 -13.54 -12.59 5.15
CA LEU A 160 -12.65 -13.57 4.55
C LEU A 160 -11.27 -13.63 5.22
N PRO A 161 -10.50 -12.53 5.35
CA PRO A 161 -9.20 -12.58 6.03
C PRO A 161 -9.30 -12.93 7.50
N VAL A 162 -10.39 -12.52 8.20
CA VAL A 162 -10.59 -12.85 9.62
C VAL A 162 -10.86 -14.33 9.81
N VAL A 163 -11.74 -14.93 8.99
CA VAL A 163 -12.01 -16.37 9.02
C VAL A 163 -10.76 -17.18 8.70
N LEU A 164 -10.02 -16.78 7.66
CA LEU A 164 -8.80 -17.48 7.26
C LEU A 164 -7.69 -17.37 8.33
N LEU A 165 -7.52 -16.22 8.96
CA LEU A 165 -6.60 -16.06 10.10
C LEU A 165 -7.04 -16.91 11.29
N GLY A 166 -8.34 -16.99 11.58
CA GLY A 166 -8.87 -17.85 12.63
C GLY A 166 -8.61 -19.34 12.35
N VAL A 167 -8.87 -19.79 11.14
CA VAL A 167 -8.58 -21.18 10.71
C VAL A 167 -7.07 -21.46 10.78
N PHE A 168 -6.24 -20.53 10.32
CA PHE A 168 -4.78 -20.66 10.41
C PHE A 168 -4.30 -20.74 11.85
N ALA A 169 -4.79 -19.89 12.76
CA ALA A 169 -4.41 -19.88 14.16
C ALA A 169 -4.86 -21.17 14.88
N THR A 170 -6.10 -21.63 14.64
CA THR A 170 -6.61 -22.87 15.24
C THR A 170 -5.90 -24.11 14.71
N ALA A 171 -5.63 -24.17 13.40
CA ALA A 171 -4.82 -25.22 12.82
C ALA A 171 -3.42 -25.23 13.43
N GLY A 172 -2.77 -24.05 13.56
CA GLY A 172 -1.47 -23.91 14.21
C GLY A 172 -1.46 -24.44 15.64
N ALA A 173 -2.48 -24.10 16.45
CA ALA A 173 -2.59 -24.58 17.82
C ALA A 173 -2.83 -26.09 17.91
N GLN A 174 -3.65 -26.66 17.03
CA GLN A 174 -3.93 -28.10 17.01
C GLN A 174 -2.71 -28.94 16.54
N PHE A 175 -1.91 -28.41 15.62
CA PHE A 175 -0.77 -29.12 15.04
C PHE A 175 0.58 -28.78 15.70
N ALA A 176 0.61 -27.94 16.72
CA ALA A 176 1.85 -27.54 17.42
C ALA A 176 2.60 -28.71 18.09
N GLY A 177 1.89 -29.84 18.37
CA GLY A 177 2.46 -31.06 18.95
C GLY A 177 2.53 -32.26 18.01
N ILE A 178 2.11 -32.09 16.74
CA ILE A 178 2.01 -33.19 15.77
C ILE A 178 3.22 -33.18 14.84
N SER A 179 3.67 -34.36 14.41
CA SER A 179 4.76 -34.46 13.42
C SER A 179 4.46 -33.63 12.16
N SER A 180 5.49 -32.98 11.62
CA SER A 180 5.36 -32.10 10.45
C SER A 180 4.68 -32.75 9.24
N GLU A 181 4.86 -34.07 9.07
CA GLU A 181 4.31 -34.82 7.94
C GLU A 181 2.79 -34.90 7.96
N SER A 182 2.14 -35.09 9.14
CA SER A 182 0.69 -35.14 9.25
C SER A 182 0.00 -33.75 9.20
N ALA A 183 0.74 -32.68 9.47
CA ALA A 183 0.24 -31.31 9.38
C ALA A 183 0.32 -30.73 7.97
N LEU A 184 1.22 -31.19 7.09
CA LEU A 184 1.45 -30.69 5.75
C LEU A 184 0.18 -30.59 4.87
N PRO A 185 -0.73 -31.59 4.81
CA PRO A 185 -1.93 -31.49 3.99
C PRO A 185 -2.87 -30.36 4.41
N VAL A 186 -3.01 -30.13 5.74
CA VAL A 186 -3.87 -29.06 6.27
C VAL A 186 -3.28 -27.69 5.97
N TRP A 187 -1.97 -27.52 6.16
CA TRP A 187 -1.27 -26.29 5.81
C TRP A 187 -1.33 -26.02 4.31
N GLY A 188 -1.20 -27.07 3.48
CA GLY A 188 -1.35 -27.00 2.04
C GLY A 188 -2.77 -26.54 1.62
N LEU A 189 -3.81 -27.07 2.24
CA LEU A 189 -5.19 -26.69 1.99
C LEU A 189 -5.45 -25.23 2.39
N VAL A 190 -5.08 -24.85 3.60
CA VAL A 190 -5.26 -23.46 4.10
C VAL A 190 -4.48 -22.48 3.24
N GLY A 191 -3.22 -22.79 2.93
CA GLY A 191 -2.39 -21.98 2.03
C GLY A 191 -2.97 -21.87 0.62
N GLY A 192 -3.52 -22.95 0.08
CA GLY A 192 -4.20 -22.98 -1.21
C GLY A 192 -5.44 -22.07 -1.22
N ILE A 193 -6.28 -22.15 -0.20
CA ILE A 193 -7.47 -21.26 -0.06
C ILE A 193 -7.06 -19.79 0.03
N LEU A 194 -6.02 -19.49 0.84
CA LEU A 194 -5.47 -18.14 0.95
C LEU A 194 -4.95 -17.63 -0.41
N LEU A 195 -4.18 -18.45 -1.10
CA LEU A 195 -3.60 -18.13 -2.39
C LEU A 195 -4.68 -17.85 -3.45
N LEU A 196 -5.70 -18.71 -3.52
CA LEU A 196 -6.80 -18.57 -4.48
C LEU A 196 -7.76 -17.42 -4.09
N GLY A 197 -8.02 -17.22 -2.81
CA GLY A 197 -8.93 -16.17 -2.32
C GLY A 197 -8.34 -14.76 -2.34
N PHE A 198 -7.00 -14.62 -2.25
CA PHE A 198 -6.32 -13.34 -2.14
C PHE A 198 -6.55 -12.39 -3.32
N PRO A 199 -6.48 -12.81 -4.60
CA PRO A 199 -6.78 -11.92 -5.74
C PRO A 199 -8.23 -11.42 -5.74
N TYR A 200 -9.18 -12.28 -5.38
CA TYR A 200 -10.58 -11.89 -5.26
C TYR A 200 -10.82 -10.90 -4.11
N TRP A 201 -10.18 -11.13 -2.96
CA TRP A 201 -10.24 -10.20 -1.84
C TRP A 201 -9.66 -8.82 -2.20
N GLN A 202 -8.52 -8.80 -2.88
CA GLN A 202 -7.90 -7.56 -3.40
C GLN A 202 -8.82 -6.83 -4.38
N TYR A 203 -9.47 -7.57 -5.29
CA TYR A 203 -10.47 -7.01 -6.20
C TYR A 203 -11.64 -6.40 -5.42
N SER A 204 -12.24 -7.16 -4.49
CA SER A 204 -13.39 -6.74 -3.69
C SER A 204 -13.09 -5.50 -2.86
N LEU A 205 -11.89 -5.43 -2.26
CA LEU A 205 -11.43 -4.27 -1.52
C LEU A 205 -11.28 -3.03 -2.43
N ASN A 206 -10.66 -3.18 -3.60
CA ASN A 206 -10.48 -2.07 -4.53
C ASN A 206 -11.82 -1.61 -5.13
N HIS A 207 -12.70 -2.53 -5.48
CA HIS A 207 -14.05 -2.25 -5.94
C HIS A 207 -14.83 -1.46 -4.88
N PHE A 208 -14.82 -1.91 -3.64
CA PHE A 208 -15.47 -1.22 -2.52
C PHE A 208 -14.93 0.20 -2.32
N LEU A 209 -13.61 0.37 -2.33
CA LEU A 209 -12.97 1.67 -2.13
C LEU A 209 -13.31 2.69 -3.22
N VAL A 210 -13.47 2.25 -4.45
CA VAL A 210 -13.78 3.12 -5.60
C VAL A 210 -15.29 3.33 -5.74
N SER A 211 -16.10 2.27 -5.73
CA SER A 211 -17.54 2.36 -5.97
C SER A 211 -18.32 3.06 -4.85
N ARG A 212 -17.75 3.15 -3.64
CA ARG A 212 -18.35 3.91 -2.51
C ARG A 212 -17.83 5.34 -2.41
N ALA A 213 -16.82 5.71 -3.19
CA ALA A 213 -16.39 7.10 -3.31
C ALA A 213 -17.36 7.88 -4.19
N THR A 214 -17.62 9.13 -3.82
CA THR A 214 -18.49 10.05 -4.58
C THR A 214 -17.85 11.42 -4.70
N PHE A 215 -18.18 12.13 -5.76
CA PHE A 215 -17.79 13.51 -5.97
C PHE A 215 -18.99 14.30 -6.49
N GLY A 216 -19.41 15.33 -5.78
CA GLY A 216 -20.61 16.11 -6.15
C GLY A 216 -21.91 15.29 -6.19
N GLY A 217 -21.98 14.16 -5.48
CA GLY A 217 -23.11 13.22 -5.49
C GLY A 217 -23.02 12.10 -6.54
N GLU A 218 -22.11 12.21 -7.52
CA GLU A 218 -21.87 11.17 -8.53
C GLU A 218 -20.92 10.10 -7.98
N HIS A 219 -21.20 8.83 -8.28
CA HIS A 219 -20.38 7.68 -7.91
C HIS A 219 -19.25 7.44 -8.90
N PHE A 220 -18.12 6.97 -8.38
CA PHE A 220 -17.04 6.48 -9.24
C PHE A 220 -17.33 5.05 -9.69
N ASP A 221 -17.17 4.79 -10.98
CA ASP A 221 -17.26 3.45 -11.55
C ASP A 221 -15.88 2.76 -11.54
N PHE A 222 -15.89 1.48 -11.15
CA PHE A 222 -14.68 0.66 -11.08
C PHE A 222 -14.62 -0.30 -12.27
N PRO A 223 -13.73 -0.08 -13.26
CA PRO A 223 -13.74 -0.81 -14.52
C PRO A 223 -13.07 -2.17 -14.46
N ALA A 224 -12.16 -2.38 -13.49
CA ALA A 224 -11.40 -3.62 -13.41
C ALA A 224 -12.29 -4.81 -13.03
N ARG A 225 -12.01 -5.98 -13.63
CA ARG A 225 -12.68 -7.25 -13.33
C ARG A 225 -11.82 -8.10 -12.40
N ALA A 226 -12.44 -9.01 -11.65
CA ALA A 226 -11.73 -9.96 -10.79
C ALA A 226 -10.65 -10.75 -11.57
N GLY A 227 -10.95 -11.17 -12.81
CA GLY A 227 -10.00 -11.85 -13.68
C GLY A 227 -8.68 -11.11 -13.91
N ASN A 228 -8.69 -9.77 -13.89
CA ASN A 228 -7.47 -8.96 -14.05
C ASN A 228 -6.51 -9.14 -12.86
N TYR A 229 -7.06 -9.35 -11.66
CA TYR A 229 -6.29 -9.63 -10.44
C TYR A 229 -5.74 -11.05 -10.45
N TYR A 230 -6.56 -12.04 -10.87
CA TYR A 230 -6.09 -13.41 -11.05
C TYR A 230 -4.98 -13.48 -12.09
N TRP A 231 -5.13 -12.80 -13.23
CA TRP A 231 -4.09 -12.71 -14.26
C TRP A 231 -2.79 -12.10 -13.73
N LEU A 232 -2.90 -11.07 -12.88
CA LEU A 232 -1.72 -10.47 -12.24
C LEU A 232 -1.00 -11.47 -11.35
N TYR A 233 -1.71 -12.12 -10.41
CA TYR A 233 -1.09 -12.95 -9.37
C TYR A 233 -0.70 -14.35 -9.85
N PHE A 234 -1.45 -14.95 -10.78
CA PHE A 234 -1.20 -16.31 -11.23
C PHE A 234 -0.41 -16.43 -12.53
N PHE A 235 -0.31 -15.35 -13.31
CA PHE A 235 0.43 -15.37 -14.56
C PHE A 235 1.57 -14.37 -14.58
N LYS A 236 1.32 -13.06 -14.38
CA LYS A 236 2.36 -12.05 -14.50
C LYS A 236 3.41 -12.16 -13.39
N VAL A 237 2.99 -12.32 -12.12
CA VAL A 237 3.93 -12.43 -11.00
C VAL A 237 4.75 -13.70 -11.07
N PRO A 238 4.18 -14.93 -11.25
CA PRO A 238 4.97 -16.14 -11.41
C PRO A 238 5.91 -16.11 -12.62
N ALA A 239 5.47 -15.55 -13.76
CA ALA A 239 6.33 -15.39 -14.93
C ALA A 239 7.57 -14.52 -14.61
N LEU A 240 7.40 -13.43 -13.84
CA LEU A 240 8.51 -12.60 -13.40
C LEU A 240 9.41 -13.31 -12.38
N VAL A 241 8.82 -14.10 -11.48
CA VAL A 241 9.59 -14.92 -10.53
C VAL A 241 10.44 -15.94 -11.28
N LEU A 242 9.85 -16.66 -12.24
CA LEU A 242 10.57 -17.62 -13.08
C LEU A 242 11.66 -16.95 -13.89
N LEU A 243 11.35 -15.82 -14.55
CA LEU A 243 12.36 -15.05 -15.29
C LEU A 243 13.53 -14.61 -14.43
N TRP A 244 13.29 -14.31 -13.16
CA TRP A 244 14.32 -13.92 -12.21
C TRP A 244 15.10 -15.11 -11.66
N LEU A 245 14.43 -16.25 -11.43
CA LEU A 245 15.07 -17.48 -10.93
C LEU A 245 15.89 -18.21 -11.99
N LEU A 246 15.56 -18.08 -13.27
CA LEU A 246 16.29 -18.73 -14.37
C LEU A 246 17.79 -18.41 -14.38
N PRO A 247 18.23 -17.12 -14.35
CA PRO A 247 19.66 -16.79 -14.29
C PRO A 247 20.33 -17.31 -13.02
N LEU A 248 19.62 -17.33 -11.89
CA LEU A 248 20.12 -17.85 -10.62
C LEU A 248 20.28 -19.36 -10.68
N GLY A 249 19.32 -20.06 -11.28
CA GLY A 249 19.42 -21.50 -11.52
C GLY A 249 20.58 -21.86 -12.45
N VAL A 250 20.73 -21.13 -13.55
CA VAL A 250 21.89 -21.31 -14.48
C VAL A 250 23.21 -21.02 -13.77
N ALA A 251 23.31 -19.90 -13.03
CA ALA A 251 24.51 -19.59 -12.25
C ALA A 251 24.78 -20.66 -11.19
N GLY A 252 23.73 -21.17 -10.51
CA GLY A 252 23.83 -22.28 -9.56
C GLY A 252 24.37 -23.55 -10.21
N VAL A 253 23.85 -23.95 -11.36
CA VAL A 253 24.32 -25.15 -12.09
C VAL A 253 25.77 -24.98 -12.55
N VAL A 254 26.14 -23.81 -13.07
CA VAL A 254 27.52 -23.52 -13.50
C VAL A 254 28.50 -23.55 -12.31
N THR A 255 28.08 -23.09 -11.14
CA THR A 255 28.91 -23.09 -9.93
C THR A 255 28.84 -24.39 -9.14
N MET A 256 27.80 -25.22 -9.35
CA MET A 256 27.71 -26.59 -8.75
C MET A 256 28.89 -27.51 -9.11
N GLY A 257 29.52 -27.26 -10.26
CA GLY A 257 30.81 -27.96 -10.59
C GLY A 257 31.95 -27.67 -9.60
N HIS A 258 31.78 -26.73 -8.67
CA HIS A 258 32.79 -26.28 -7.72
C HIS A 258 32.34 -26.22 -6.25
N GLY A 259 31.40 -27.07 -5.82
CA GLY A 259 31.23 -27.34 -4.38
C GLY A 259 30.37 -26.34 -3.58
N ILE A 260 29.49 -25.51 -4.20
CA ILE A 260 28.57 -24.63 -3.44
C ILE A 260 27.60 -25.44 -2.56
N VAL A 261 27.19 -26.63 -2.99
CA VAL A 261 26.30 -27.50 -2.21
C VAL A 261 26.94 -27.95 -0.90
N GLU A 262 28.24 -28.10 -0.86
CA GLU A 262 29.00 -28.44 0.36
C GLU A 262 29.07 -27.24 1.35
N GLN A 263 28.87 -26.00 0.88
CA GLN A 263 28.96 -24.80 1.72
C GLN A 263 27.58 -24.32 2.27
N LEU A 264 26.46 -24.82 1.77
CA LEU A 264 25.13 -24.50 2.27
C LEU A 264 24.95 -24.86 3.78
N PRO A 265 25.45 -25.98 4.30
CA PRO A 265 25.40 -26.25 5.74
C PRO A 265 26.17 -25.22 6.57
N ALA A 266 27.31 -24.71 6.04
CA ALA A 266 28.09 -23.69 6.71
C ALA A 266 27.36 -22.34 6.84
N LEU A 267 26.53 -21.95 5.86
CA LEU A 267 25.69 -20.73 5.92
C LEU A 267 24.60 -20.85 6.99
N THR A 268 23.97 -22.01 7.11
CA THR A 268 22.93 -22.22 8.14
C THR A 268 23.51 -22.24 9.54
N THR A 269 24.72 -22.76 9.73
CA THR A 269 25.42 -22.73 11.00
C THR A 269 25.91 -21.33 11.38
N LEU A 270 26.37 -20.53 10.41
CA LEU A 270 26.77 -19.14 10.62
C LEU A 270 25.59 -18.25 11.05
N TRP A 271 24.45 -18.46 10.44
CA TRP A 271 23.24 -17.70 10.81
C TRP A 271 22.73 -18.04 12.22
N ARG A 272 22.85 -19.33 12.63
CA ARG A 272 22.50 -19.77 14.00
C ARG A 272 23.49 -19.29 15.06
N ALA A 273 24.72 -19.06 14.69
CA ALA A 273 25.79 -18.78 15.67
C ALA A 273 25.91 -17.29 16.07
N GLY A 274 25.19 -16.35 15.42
CA GLY A 274 25.17 -14.93 15.79
C GLY A 274 26.55 -14.24 15.83
N HIS A 275 27.51 -14.71 15.06
CA HIS A 275 28.92 -14.28 15.19
C HIS A 275 29.19 -12.97 14.47
N THR A 276 29.54 -11.93 15.24
CA THR A 276 29.93 -10.59 14.78
C THR A 276 31.39 -10.48 14.31
N GLY A 277 32.16 -11.56 14.33
CA GLY A 277 33.60 -11.58 14.04
C GLY A 277 34.02 -12.45 12.84
N VAL A 278 33.18 -12.56 11.79
CA VAL A 278 33.51 -13.43 10.64
C VAL A 278 34.43 -12.71 9.66
N SER A 279 35.65 -13.20 9.48
CA SER A 279 36.52 -12.82 8.37
C SER A 279 35.86 -13.27 7.06
N ILE A 280 35.43 -12.32 6.23
CA ILE A 280 34.83 -12.61 4.93
C ILE A 280 35.93 -13.10 4.00
N THR A 281 35.94 -14.41 3.71
CA THR A 281 36.76 -14.96 2.62
C THR A 281 36.15 -14.58 1.27
N PRO A 282 36.93 -14.56 0.16
CA PRO A 282 36.38 -14.24 -1.18
C PRO A 282 35.15 -15.09 -1.53
N ASP A 283 35.13 -16.36 -1.17
CA ASP A 283 34.02 -17.29 -1.43
C ASP A 283 32.75 -16.88 -0.64
N ARG A 284 32.92 -16.39 0.59
CA ARG A 284 31.81 -15.89 1.41
C ARG A 284 31.27 -14.54 0.90
N ALA A 285 32.13 -13.71 0.34
CA ALA A 285 31.71 -12.48 -0.33
C ALA A 285 30.91 -12.78 -1.61
N ALA A 286 31.32 -13.78 -2.38
CA ALA A 286 30.58 -14.26 -3.54
C ALA A 286 29.20 -14.83 -3.15
N LEU A 287 29.13 -15.61 -2.07
CA LEU A 287 27.86 -16.11 -1.51
C LEU A 287 26.97 -14.98 -0.98
N GLY A 288 27.54 -13.96 -0.33
CA GLY A 288 26.82 -12.77 0.09
C GLY A 288 26.23 -12.00 -1.09
N ALA A 289 27.00 -11.84 -2.17
CA ALA A 289 26.51 -11.24 -3.41
C ALA A 289 25.39 -12.06 -4.06
N LEU A 290 25.47 -13.38 -4.04
CA LEU A 290 24.44 -14.28 -4.55
C LEU A 290 23.12 -14.17 -3.75
N LEU A 291 23.16 -13.93 -2.45
CA LEU A 291 21.98 -13.71 -1.62
C LEU A 291 21.33 -12.33 -1.85
N LEU A 292 22.08 -11.34 -2.33
CA LEU A 292 21.51 -10.02 -2.69
C LEU A 292 20.63 -10.08 -3.94
N LEU A 293 20.90 -10.99 -4.88
CA LEU A 293 20.13 -11.13 -6.11
C LEU A 293 18.65 -11.46 -5.85
N PRO A 294 18.29 -12.45 -5.01
CA PRO A 294 16.89 -12.70 -4.65
C PRO A 294 16.20 -11.48 -4.00
N ALA A 295 16.93 -10.74 -3.15
CA ALA A 295 16.39 -9.54 -2.50
C ALA A 295 16.07 -8.43 -3.53
N ILE A 296 16.95 -8.21 -4.51
CA ILE A 296 16.73 -7.27 -5.61
C ILE A 296 15.52 -7.70 -6.45
N GLY A 297 15.42 -9.00 -6.78
CA GLY A 297 14.29 -9.56 -7.51
C GLY A 297 12.97 -9.39 -6.76
N ALA A 298 12.95 -9.69 -5.47
CA ALA A 298 11.78 -9.52 -4.61
C ALA A 298 11.35 -8.03 -4.55
N ALA A 299 12.32 -7.11 -4.42
CA ALA A 299 12.04 -5.68 -4.45
C ALA A 299 11.44 -5.25 -5.79
N TRP A 300 11.96 -5.75 -6.92
CA TRP A 300 11.43 -5.46 -8.24
C TRP A 300 10.02 -6.00 -8.45
N ILE A 301 9.76 -7.26 -8.05
CA ILE A 301 8.43 -7.87 -8.10
C ILE A 301 7.44 -7.10 -7.23
N ALA A 302 7.83 -6.68 -6.02
CA ALA A 302 6.99 -5.87 -5.15
C ALA A 302 6.62 -4.52 -5.77
N VAL A 303 7.56 -3.84 -6.44
CA VAL A 303 7.30 -2.58 -7.15
C VAL A 303 6.42 -2.82 -8.38
N PHE A 304 6.63 -3.92 -9.12
CA PHE A 304 5.77 -4.31 -10.23
C PHE A 304 4.33 -4.56 -9.80
N ILE A 305 4.12 -5.30 -8.71
CA ILE A 305 2.78 -5.53 -8.13
C ILE A 305 2.13 -4.20 -7.74
N ARG A 306 2.87 -3.31 -7.06
CA ARG A 306 2.36 -1.98 -6.67
C ARG A 306 1.96 -1.12 -7.87
N ALA A 307 2.77 -1.07 -8.91
CA ALA A 307 2.46 -0.35 -10.15
C ALA A 307 1.25 -0.94 -10.87
N SER A 308 1.17 -2.28 -10.96
CA SER A 308 0.04 -2.98 -11.59
C SER A 308 -1.26 -2.78 -10.83
N LEU A 309 -1.24 -2.88 -9.50
CA LEU A 309 -2.43 -2.62 -8.66
C LEU A 309 -2.87 -1.16 -8.74
N PHE A 310 -1.93 -0.21 -8.82
CA PHE A 310 -2.24 1.20 -9.02
C PHE A 310 -2.96 1.40 -10.36
N ASN A 311 -2.41 0.83 -11.44
CA ASN A 311 -3.04 0.91 -12.75
C ASN A 311 -4.42 0.22 -12.77
N LEU A 312 -4.57 -0.97 -12.17
CA LEU A 312 -5.86 -1.67 -12.08
C LEU A 312 -6.91 -0.88 -11.30
N ARG A 313 -6.51 -0.07 -10.32
CA ARG A 313 -7.43 0.73 -9.52
C ARG A 313 -7.89 2.00 -10.22
N TYR A 314 -6.97 2.70 -10.88
CA TYR A 314 -7.22 4.06 -11.36
C TYR A 314 -7.39 4.16 -12.87
N ASN A 315 -6.80 3.24 -13.66
CA ASN A 315 -6.90 3.31 -15.11
C ASN A 315 -8.28 2.85 -15.58
N GLY A 316 -9.00 3.75 -16.22
CA GLY A 316 -10.38 3.54 -16.68
C GLY A 316 -11.44 3.79 -15.59
N MET A 317 -11.06 4.30 -14.40
CA MET A 317 -12.03 4.75 -13.41
C MET A 317 -12.85 5.89 -14.00
N ALA A 318 -14.17 5.77 -13.96
CA ALA A 318 -15.09 6.76 -14.52
C ALA A 318 -15.84 7.53 -13.45
N LEU A 319 -16.16 8.78 -13.76
CA LEU A 319 -17.04 9.65 -12.98
C LEU A 319 -18.01 10.31 -13.97
N GLY A 320 -19.25 9.83 -14.02
CA GLY A 320 -20.21 10.21 -15.04
C GLY A 320 -19.66 9.90 -16.45
N LYS A 321 -19.49 10.95 -17.27
CA LYS A 321 -18.92 10.82 -18.64
C LYS A 321 -17.41 10.95 -18.71
N SER A 322 -16.72 11.20 -17.57
CA SER A 322 -15.28 11.43 -17.52
C SER A 322 -14.54 10.15 -17.12
N THR A 323 -13.44 9.83 -17.81
CA THR A 323 -12.62 8.67 -17.49
C THR A 323 -11.21 9.09 -17.13
N LEU A 324 -10.64 8.44 -16.10
CA LEU A 324 -9.27 8.65 -15.66
C LEU A 324 -8.37 7.64 -16.37
N SER A 325 -7.41 8.12 -17.16
CA SER A 325 -6.35 7.26 -17.69
C SER A 325 -5.06 7.44 -16.90
N CYS A 326 -4.51 6.32 -16.43
CA CYS A 326 -3.29 6.34 -15.63
C CYS A 326 -2.40 5.15 -15.98
N ARG A 327 -1.13 5.40 -16.28
CA ARG A 327 -0.17 4.36 -16.62
C ARG A 327 1.15 4.53 -15.89
N VAL A 328 1.27 3.92 -14.72
CA VAL A 328 2.52 3.85 -13.97
C VAL A 328 3.33 2.64 -14.44
N ARG A 329 4.59 2.87 -14.85
CA ARG A 329 5.53 1.81 -15.24
C ARG A 329 6.37 1.39 -14.05
N ALA A 330 6.60 0.07 -13.90
CA ALA A 330 7.33 -0.47 -12.76
C ALA A 330 8.82 -0.08 -12.75
N TRP A 331 9.49 -0.08 -13.90
CA TRP A 331 10.92 0.19 -13.99
C TRP A 331 11.32 1.60 -13.53
N PRO A 332 10.73 2.70 -14.05
CA PRO A 332 11.03 4.03 -13.53
C PRO A 332 10.68 4.19 -12.06
N LEU A 333 9.59 3.54 -11.59
CA LEU A 333 9.19 3.57 -10.19
C LEU A 333 10.25 2.88 -9.29
N LEU A 334 10.78 1.74 -9.72
CA LEU A 334 11.87 1.05 -9.04
C LEU A 334 13.12 1.94 -8.94
N TRP A 335 13.51 2.54 -10.06
CA TRP A 335 14.66 3.45 -10.08
C TRP A 335 14.49 4.64 -9.13
N ILE A 336 13.28 5.22 -9.09
CA ILE A 336 12.97 6.29 -8.14
C ILE A 336 13.09 5.80 -6.69
N TYR A 337 12.57 4.61 -6.36
CA TYR A 337 12.67 4.08 -5.01
C TYR A 337 14.10 3.77 -4.61
N LEU A 338 14.86 3.12 -5.49
CA LEU A 338 16.23 2.74 -5.21
C LEU A 338 17.14 3.96 -5.04
N SER A 339 17.10 4.91 -5.99
CA SER A 339 17.86 6.14 -5.91
C SER A 339 17.46 7.03 -4.72
N ASN A 340 16.17 7.05 -4.36
CA ASN A 340 15.70 7.73 -3.16
C ASN A 340 16.21 7.05 -1.88
N ALA A 341 16.21 5.71 -1.83
CA ALA A 341 16.72 4.97 -0.67
C ALA A 341 18.21 5.27 -0.43
N VAL A 342 19.02 5.21 -1.49
CA VAL A 342 20.44 5.56 -1.41
C VAL A 342 20.63 7.01 -0.93
N ALA A 343 19.92 7.97 -1.52
CA ALA A 343 20.02 9.37 -1.15
C ALA A 343 19.57 9.64 0.29
N ILE A 344 18.52 8.94 0.77
CA ILE A 344 18.04 9.05 2.16
C ILE A 344 19.10 8.52 3.14
N VAL A 345 19.71 7.36 2.84
CA VAL A 345 20.76 6.77 3.69
C VAL A 345 21.98 7.69 3.74
N LEU A 346 22.48 8.14 2.58
CA LEU A 346 23.65 9.02 2.50
C LEU A 346 23.42 10.38 3.17
N SER A 347 22.18 10.88 3.19
CA SER A 347 21.82 12.15 3.83
C SER A 347 21.34 12.00 5.27
N ILE A 348 21.43 10.80 5.87
CA ILE A 348 20.94 10.52 7.24
C ILE A 348 19.45 10.95 7.39
N GLY A 349 18.65 10.68 6.34
CA GLY A 349 17.22 10.99 6.34
C GLY A 349 16.84 12.40 5.84
N LEU A 350 17.78 13.33 5.68
CA LEU A 350 17.45 14.70 5.25
C LEU A 350 16.85 14.77 3.84
N PHE A 351 17.12 13.78 2.99
CA PHE A 351 16.58 13.72 1.63
C PHE A 351 15.10 13.24 1.55
N ILE A 352 14.47 12.82 2.65
CA ILE A 352 13.08 12.33 2.68
C ILE A 352 12.08 13.27 1.97
N PRO A 353 12.13 14.61 2.14
CA PRO A 353 11.21 15.53 1.46
C PRO A 353 11.28 15.47 -0.06
N TRP A 354 12.50 15.50 -0.62
CA TRP A 354 12.72 15.41 -2.07
C TRP A 354 12.29 14.06 -2.63
N ALA A 355 12.61 12.98 -1.93
CA ALA A 355 12.19 11.62 -2.26
C ALA A 355 10.66 11.51 -2.35
N LYS A 356 9.94 12.11 -1.41
CA LYS A 356 8.49 12.13 -1.39
C LYS A 356 7.91 12.94 -2.55
N VAL A 357 8.39 14.15 -2.78
CA VAL A 357 7.95 15.02 -3.90
C VAL A 357 8.21 14.32 -5.23
N ARG A 358 9.41 13.74 -5.45
CA ARG A 358 9.79 13.02 -6.66
C ARG A 358 8.87 11.81 -6.91
N THR A 359 8.54 11.05 -5.87
CA THR A 359 7.67 9.88 -5.96
C THR A 359 6.23 10.28 -6.32
N VAL A 360 5.70 11.34 -5.70
CA VAL A 360 4.36 11.86 -6.00
C VAL A 360 4.30 12.38 -7.44
N ARG A 361 5.28 13.19 -7.86
CA ARG A 361 5.38 13.73 -9.22
C ARG A 361 5.38 12.65 -10.31
N TYR A 362 5.99 11.50 -10.04
CA TYR A 362 6.00 10.40 -11.00
C TYR A 362 4.65 9.68 -11.09
N ARG A 363 3.89 9.62 -9.99
CA ARG A 363 2.60 8.92 -9.94
C ARG A 363 1.44 9.74 -10.49
N LEU A 364 1.55 11.06 -10.44
CA LEU A 364 0.62 12.03 -11.02
C LEU A 364 1.08 12.49 -12.40
#